data_d866055c4d6877786f6a23d575c7d0a9
#
_entry.id   d866055c4d6877786f6a23d575c7d0a9
#
_cell.length_a   1.000
_cell.length_b   1.000
_cell.length_c   1.000
_cell.angle_alpha   90.00
_cell.angle_beta   90.00
_cell.angle_gamma   90.00
#
_symmetry.space_group_name_H-M   'P 1'
#
loop_
_entity.id
_entity.type
_entity.pdbx_description
1 polymer ?
#
loop_
_entity_poly.entity_id
_entity_poly.type
_entity_poly.pdbx_seq_one_letter_code
_entity_poly.pdbx_strand_id
1 'polypeptide(L)'
;MKKYLLGLAVLLMGTAVMTSCDPAEDYPETYLQVYSTGAYVVNSGNMYSKIESSLTAIDYASSTATQNVFKAANGRSLGNTANDGIVYGNKIYLAVDRSNTIEVIDKKTKRSIKQIKTTDLLGKAEGAEPRHIIANGGKVYFTTYGGYVAAVDTTSFALQKKWQVGSYPEGLVIAHGNIYVANSNYSKGGGNISCINLSNDKVETKNIEGVNNPTSIYYASNVLYVLDNPVYGPAPDYAATGENALRAVSFTEGKSQKVADGNCAVCVTPGATTRMDVVRPYFYVLNAPFGGTPSVSVLAAGSTQAQTMTLSEMPVSPCGIFADPLNGHIFVLSYRLGDKGNPDYNGNGYVVEYDRAGQKQHEYETGVGSCAMFFDSAYKTAYTE
;
A
#
# COMPACT_ATOMS: atom_id res chain seq x y z
N MET A 1 36.37 -58.64 -14.27
CA MET A 1 37.62 -58.68 -15.07
C MET A 1 37.91 -57.27 -15.62
N LYS A 2 39.16 -56.90 -15.49
CA LYS A 2 39.88 -55.70 -15.97
C LYS A 2 39.70 -54.39 -15.24
N LYS A 3 40.65 -54.19 -14.37
CA LYS A 3 41.19 -52.95 -13.83
C LYS A 3 41.91 -52.19 -14.96
N TYR A 4 41.79 -50.86 -14.97
CA TYR A 4 42.82 -50.02 -15.54
C TYR A 4 43.09 -48.83 -14.58
N LEU A 5 44.29 -48.87 -14.09
CA LEU A 5 45.03 -47.87 -13.35
C LEU A 5 45.75 -47.01 -14.38
N LEU A 6 45.71 -45.68 -14.30
CA LEU A 6 46.68 -44.76 -14.90
C LEU A 6 46.52 -43.47 -14.11
N GLY A 7 47.47 -42.89 -13.44
CA GLY A 7 48.83 -42.67 -13.85
C GLY A 7 49.02 -41.18 -13.62
N LEU A 8 49.55 -40.81 -12.41
CA LEU A 8 49.88 -39.45 -11.98
C LEU A 8 51.14 -39.00 -12.76
N ALA A 9 51.02 -37.99 -13.61
CA ALA A 9 52.17 -37.28 -14.15
C ALA A 9 52.27 -35.87 -13.52
N VAL A 10 53.21 -35.77 -12.59
CA VAL A 10 53.67 -34.48 -12.03
C VAL A 10 54.62 -33.87 -13.07
N LEU A 11 54.26 -32.73 -13.65
CA LEU A 11 55.18 -31.91 -14.41
C LEU A 11 55.50 -30.65 -13.59
N LEU A 12 56.65 -30.64 -12.95
CA LEU A 12 57.26 -29.44 -12.41
C LEU A 12 57.82 -28.62 -13.58
N MET A 13 57.20 -27.46 -13.87
CA MET A 13 57.86 -26.41 -14.64
C MET A 13 57.98 -25.16 -13.83
N GLY A 14 59.17 -24.62 -13.90
CA GLY A 14 59.73 -23.57 -13.07
C GLY A 14 58.96 -22.25 -13.00
N THR A 15 59.02 -21.71 -11.83
CA THR A 15 58.58 -20.38 -11.46
C THR A 15 59.38 -19.31 -12.13
N ALA A 16 58.81 -18.62 -13.12
CA ALA A 16 59.18 -17.24 -13.39
C ALA A 16 58.18 -16.39 -12.60
N VAL A 17 58.63 -15.89 -11.45
CA VAL A 17 57.88 -14.86 -10.70
C VAL A 17 58.07 -13.55 -11.47
N MET A 18 57.15 -13.24 -12.34
CA MET A 18 56.93 -11.89 -12.83
C MET A 18 56.08 -11.19 -11.79
N THR A 19 56.69 -10.44 -10.90
CA THR A 19 55.99 -9.44 -10.10
C THR A 19 55.63 -8.27 -11.03
N SER A 20 54.54 -8.39 -11.72
CA SER A 20 53.83 -7.23 -12.25
C SER A 20 53.12 -6.60 -11.08
N CYS A 21 53.74 -5.58 -10.49
CA CYS A 21 52.99 -4.59 -9.72
C CYS A 21 52.27 -3.67 -10.72
N ASP A 22 51.16 -4.15 -11.28
CA ASP A 22 50.14 -3.23 -11.72
C ASP A 22 49.41 -2.78 -10.43
N PRO A 23 49.37 -1.46 -10.15
CA PRO A 23 48.43 -1.00 -9.12
C PRO A 23 47.05 -1.47 -9.57
N ALA A 24 46.41 -2.30 -8.75
CA ALA A 24 45.01 -2.63 -8.95
C ALA A 24 44.29 -1.29 -8.99
N GLU A 25 43.88 -0.87 -10.17
CA GLU A 25 42.95 0.23 -10.29
C GLU A 25 41.68 -0.25 -9.56
N ASP A 26 41.45 0.29 -8.37
CA ASP A 26 40.21 0.06 -7.61
C ASP A 26 39.08 0.71 -8.40
N TYR A 27 38.54 -0.03 -9.37
CA TYR A 27 37.34 0.39 -10.06
C TYR A 27 36.21 0.30 -9.03
N PRO A 28 35.48 1.39 -8.76
CA PRO A 28 34.38 1.34 -7.84
C PRO A 28 33.36 0.32 -8.34
N GLU A 29 32.98 -0.62 -7.46
CA GLU A 29 31.95 -1.59 -7.80
C GLU A 29 30.65 -0.85 -8.11
N THR A 30 30.00 -1.23 -9.20
CA THR A 30 28.70 -0.69 -9.57
C THR A 30 27.58 -1.57 -9.05
N TYR A 31 26.51 -0.94 -8.57
CA TYR A 31 25.31 -1.63 -8.18
C TYR A 31 24.05 -0.90 -8.69
N LEU A 32 22.94 -1.64 -8.81
CA LEU A 32 21.65 -1.05 -9.15
C LEU A 32 20.98 -0.51 -7.89
N GLN A 33 20.81 0.80 -7.83
CA GLN A 33 20.06 1.47 -6.78
C GLN A 33 18.64 1.74 -7.25
N VAL A 34 17.65 1.35 -6.43
CA VAL A 34 16.24 1.75 -6.61
C VAL A 34 16.04 3.12 -6.00
N TYR A 35 15.32 3.99 -6.68
CA TYR A 35 14.96 5.31 -6.17
C TYR A 35 13.54 5.68 -6.59
N SER A 36 12.87 6.50 -5.79
CA SER A 36 11.52 6.99 -6.10
C SER A 36 11.57 8.06 -7.17
N THR A 37 10.67 7.95 -8.14
CA THR A 37 10.54 8.90 -9.25
C THR A 37 9.29 9.76 -9.13
N GLY A 38 8.32 9.33 -8.33
CA GLY A 38 7.05 10.03 -8.16
C GLY A 38 6.02 9.18 -7.46
N ALA A 39 4.79 9.64 -7.50
CA ALA A 39 3.67 8.97 -6.87
C ALA A 39 2.39 9.14 -7.69
N TYR A 40 1.40 8.32 -7.36
CA TYR A 40 0.05 8.42 -7.90
C TYR A 40 -0.94 8.58 -6.76
N VAL A 41 -1.90 9.49 -6.92
CA VAL A 41 -3.03 9.66 -6.00
C VAL A 41 -4.30 9.19 -6.69
N VAL A 42 -4.97 8.23 -6.07
CA VAL A 42 -6.30 7.78 -6.46
C VAL A 42 -7.33 8.76 -5.90
N ASN A 43 -8.15 9.28 -6.78
CA ASN A 43 -9.24 10.17 -6.41
C ASN A 43 -10.56 9.42 -6.68
N SER A 44 -11.30 9.11 -5.62
CA SER A 44 -12.55 8.33 -5.72
C SER A 44 -13.67 9.06 -6.46
N GLY A 45 -13.55 10.38 -6.59
CA GLY A 45 -14.66 11.22 -7.02
C GLY A 45 -15.70 11.39 -5.92
N ASN A 46 -16.92 11.74 -6.32
CA ASN A 46 -18.08 11.77 -5.43
C ASN A 46 -19.32 11.23 -6.18
N MET A 47 -19.70 9.98 -5.92
CA MET A 47 -20.80 9.33 -6.62
C MET A 47 -22.14 10.03 -6.42
N TYR A 48 -22.36 10.64 -5.27
CA TYR A 48 -23.60 11.36 -4.95
C TYR A 48 -23.73 12.64 -5.77
N SER A 49 -22.61 13.29 -6.07
CA SER A 49 -22.53 14.47 -6.92
C SER A 49 -22.19 14.13 -8.38
N LYS A 50 -22.16 12.84 -8.75
CA LYS A 50 -21.83 12.34 -10.10
C LYS A 50 -20.44 12.76 -10.58
N ILE A 51 -19.49 12.92 -9.67
CA ILE A 51 -18.09 13.19 -9.98
C ILE A 51 -17.37 11.85 -10.06
N GLU A 52 -16.86 11.52 -11.25
CA GLU A 52 -16.17 10.26 -11.52
C GLU A 52 -14.74 10.26 -10.95
N SER A 53 -14.22 9.05 -10.78
CA SER A 53 -12.88 8.83 -10.26
C SER A 53 -11.79 9.28 -11.25
N SER A 54 -10.67 9.71 -10.70
CA SER A 54 -9.51 10.14 -11.48
C SER A 54 -8.19 9.65 -10.87
N LEU A 55 -7.11 9.81 -11.62
CA LEU A 55 -5.75 9.52 -11.19
C LEU A 55 -4.90 10.78 -11.36
N THR A 56 -4.26 11.21 -10.28
CA THR A 56 -3.26 12.28 -10.29
C THR A 56 -1.88 11.65 -10.25
N ALA A 57 -0.95 12.10 -11.09
CA ALA A 57 0.45 11.71 -11.07
C ALA A 57 1.31 12.86 -10.53
N ILE A 58 2.21 12.55 -9.60
CA ILE A 58 3.19 13.48 -9.04
C ILE A 58 4.56 13.06 -9.58
N ASP A 59 5.27 14.00 -10.15
CA ASP A 59 6.64 13.85 -10.65
C ASP A 59 7.59 14.57 -9.69
N TYR A 60 8.53 13.81 -9.11
CA TYR A 60 9.46 14.37 -8.12
C TYR A 60 10.55 15.23 -8.75
N ALA A 61 10.94 14.93 -9.99
CA ALA A 61 12.02 15.69 -10.65
C ALA A 61 11.59 17.13 -10.95
N SER A 62 10.32 17.32 -11.31
CA SER A 62 9.74 18.65 -11.59
C SER A 62 8.97 19.23 -10.40
N SER A 63 8.73 18.45 -9.34
CA SER A 63 7.87 18.82 -8.20
C SER A 63 6.47 19.28 -8.65
N THR A 64 5.88 18.56 -9.61
CA THR A 64 4.56 18.91 -10.18
C THR A 64 3.57 17.77 -10.07
N ALA A 65 2.27 18.11 -9.98
CA ALA A 65 1.17 17.17 -10.09
C ALA A 65 0.38 17.39 -11.37
N THR A 66 0.10 16.30 -12.08
CA THR A 66 -0.76 16.28 -13.26
C THR A 66 -2.03 15.50 -12.93
N GLN A 67 -3.17 16.19 -12.97
CA GLN A 67 -4.47 15.58 -12.72
C GLN A 67 -5.01 14.84 -13.93
N ASN A 68 -5.94 13.92 -13.71
CA ASN A 68 -6.69 13.22 -14.76
C ASN A 68 -5.82 12.48 -15.79
N VAL A 69 -4.62 12.01 -15.41
CA VAL A 69 -3.67 11.37 -16.35
C VAL A 69 -4.25 10.16 -17.06
N PHE A 70 -5.14 9.41 -16.41
CA PHE A 70 -5.84 8.30 -17.06
C PHE A 70 -6.81 8.78 -18.13
N LYS A 71 -7.67 9.77 -17.82
CA LYS A 71 -8.64 10.31 -18.77
C LYS A 71 -7.96 10.96 -19.98
N ALA A 72 -6.87 11.68 -19.74
CA ALA A 72 -6.08 12.30 -20.81
C ALA A 72 -5.52 11.25 -21.79
N ALA A 73 -5.05 10.09 -21.27
CA ALA A 73 -4.48 9.04 -22.12
C ALA A 73 -5.53 8.17 -22.82
N ASN A 74 -6.77 8.07 -22.29
CA ASN A 74 -7.76 7.07 -22.72
C ASN A 74 -9.08 7.67 -23.25
N GLY A 75 -9.32 8.97 -23.12
CA GLY A 75 -10.56 9.63 -23.53
C GLY A 75 -11.80 9.25 -22.71
N ARG A 76 -11.63 8.49 -21.60
CA ARG A 76 -12.68 8.09 -20.66
C ARG A 76 -12.20 8.22 -19.23
N SER A 77 -13.12 8.29 -18.26
CA SER A 77 -12.80 8.24 -16.83
C SER A 77 -12.46 6.81 -16.38
N LEU A 78 -11.95 6.69 -15.14
CA LEU A 78 -11.76 5.41 -14.46
C LEU A 78 -13.09 4.72 -14.13
N GLY A 79 -14.15 5.47 -13.96
CA GLY A 79 -15.44 5.02 -13.48
C GLY A 79 -15.79 5.63 -12.13
N ASN A 80 -16.59 4.93 -11.32
CA ASN A 80 -17.08 5.44 -10.05
C ASN A 80 -16.38 4.78 -8.86
N THR A 81 -15.93 5.59 -7.92
CA THR A 81 -15.37 5.18 -6.63
C THR A 81 -14.14 4.27 -6.80
N ALA A 82 -13.07 4.80 -7.44
CA ALA A 82 -11.76 4.16 -7.36
C ALA A 82 -11.29 4.21 -5.89
N ASN A 83 -10.81 3.08 -5.37
CA ASN A 83 -10.55 2.90 -3.96
C ASN A 83 -9.08 2.70 -3.64
N ASP A 84 -8.35 2.00 -4.47
CA ASP A 84 -6.96 1.63 -4.22
C ASP A 84 -6.19 1.41 -5.52
N GLY A 85 -4.85 1.40 -5.43
CA GLY A 85 -4.00 1.14 -6.57
C GLY A 85 -2.57 0.77 -6.19
N ILE A 86 -1.89 0.10 -7.11
CA ILE A 86 -0.48 -0.29 -6.97
C ILE A 86 0.27 -0.17 -8.28
N VAL A 87 1.58 0.06 -8.17
CA VAL A 87 2.54 -0.21 -9.25
C VAL A 87 3.08 -1.63 -9.08
N TYR A 88 3.00 -2.44 -10.13
CA TYR A 88 3.67 -3.73 -10.17
C TYR A 88 4.31 -4.00 -11.54
N GLY A 89 5.63 -4.04 -11.57
CA GLY A 89 6.40 -4.06 -12.81
C GLY A 89 6.19 -2.80 -13.64
N ASN A 90 5.80 -2.97 -14.90
CA ASN A 90 5.49 -1.87 -15.82
C ASN A 90 4.00 -1.50 -15.88
N LYS A 91 3.22 -1.96 -14.93
CA LYS A 91 1.77 -1.75 -14.89
C LYS A 91 1.34 -1.07 -13.59
N ILE A 92 0.22 -0.35 -13.70
CA ILE A 92 -0.56 0.14 -12.56
C ILE A 92 -1.88 -0.62 -12.57
N TYR A 93 -2.30 -1.06 -11.40
CA TYR A 93 -3.57 -1.73 -11.17
C TYR A 93 -4.40 -0.87 -10.23
N LEU A 94 -5.66 -0.62 -10.59
CA LEU A 94 -6.58 0.23 -9.83
C LEU A 94 -7.86 -0.54 -9.54
N ALA A 95 -8.24 -0.61 -8.28
CA ALA A 95 -9.53 -1.14 -7.86
C ALA A 95 -10.59 -0.05 -7.95
N VAL A 96 -11.61 -0.26 -8.78
CA VAL A 96 -12.69 0.70 -9.00
C VAL A 96 -14.02 0.09 -8.52
N ASP A 97 -14.33 0.39 -7.28
CA ASP A 97 -15.37 -0.23 -6.47
C ASP A 97 -16.74 -0.27 -7.18
N ARG A 98 -17.40 0.87 -7.33
CA ARG A 98 -18.76 0.95 -7.89
C ARG A 98 -18.84 0.64 -9.38
N SER A 99 -17.73 0.60 -10.07
CA SER A 99 -17.65 0.12 -11.45
C SER A 99 -17.41 -1.38 -11.55
N ASN A 100 -17.13 -2.08 -10.44
CA ASN A 100 -16.83 -3.49 -10.38
C ASN A 100 -15.68 -3.89 -11.32
N THR A 101 -14.61 -3.10 -11.31
CA THR A 101 -13.47 -3.33 -12.23
C THR A 101 -12.13 -3.21 -11.52
N ILE A 102 -11.16 -4.00 -12.01
CA ILE A 102 -9.74 -3.70 -11.84
C ILE A 102 -9.26 -3.13 -13.18
N GLU A 103 -8.87 -1.87 -13.19
CA GLU A 103 -8.28 -1.23 -14.36
C GLU A 103 -6.77 -1.49 -14.37
N VAL A 104 -6.24 -2.00 -15.47
CA VAL A 104 -4.81 -2.25 -15.66
C VAL A 104 -4.30 -1.31 -16.72
N ILE A 105 -3.32 -0.49 -16.37
CA ILE A 105 -2.76 0.52 -17.27
C ILE A 105 -1.24 0.37 -17.41
N ASP A 106 -0.71 0.74 -18.55
CA ASP A 106 0.72 0.86 -18.77
C ASP A 106 1.28 2.03 -17.94
N LYS A 107 2.28 1.76 -17.12
CA LYS A 107 2.85 2.73 -16.19
C LYS A 107 3.43 3.97 -16.90
N LYS A 108 4.05 3.80 -18.07
CA LYS A 108 4.70 4.89 -18.81
C LYS A 108 3.69 5.75 -19.55
N THR A 109 2.78 5.11 -20.30
CA THR A 109 1.86 5.82 -21.19
C THR A 109 0.52 6.16 -20.56
N LYS A 110 0.20 5.58 -19.40
CA LYS A 110 -1.11 5.66 -18.72
C LYS A 110 -2.27 5.09 -19.56
N ARG A 111 -1.98 4.39 -20.66
CA ARG A 111 -2.99 3.76 -21.50
C ARG A 111 -3.52 2.48 -20.86
N SER A 112 -4.82 2.28 -20.97
CA SER A 112 -5.49 1.05 -20.54
C SER A 112 -4.96 -0.15 -21.34
N ILE A 113 -4.48 -1.15 -20.62
CA ILE A 113 -4.09 -2.45 -21.18
C ILE A 113 -5.28 -3.39 -21.11
N LYS A 114 -5.96 -3.40 -19.96
CA LYS A 114 -7.07 -4.31 -19.68
C LYS A 114 -8.00 -3.69 -18.64
N GLN A 115 -9.28 -3.82 -18.84
CA GLN A 115 -10.28 -3.64 -17.80
C GLN A 115 -10.83 -5.03 -17.44
N ILE A 116 -10.59 -5.46 -16.19
CA ILE A 116 -11.08 -6.73 -15.66
C ILE A 116 -12.38 -6.45 -14.92
N LYS A 117 -13.50 -6.91 -15.46
CA LYS A 117 -14.79 -6.86 -14.75
C LYS A 117 -14.81 -7.96 -13.71
N THR A 118 -14.78 -7.58 -12.45
CA THR A 118 -14.69 -8.50 -11.31
C THR A 118 -15.94 -9.36 -11.18
N THR A 119 -17.10 -8.82 -11.52
CA THR A 119 -18.38 -9.56 -11.56
C THR A 119 -18.44 -10.61 -12.66
N ASP A 120 -17.80 -10.38 -13.81
CA ASP A 120 -17.71 -11.38 -14.87
C ASP A 120 -16.68 -12.48 -14.50
N LEU A 121 -15.62 -12.06 -13.79
CA LEU A 121 -14.52 -12.94 -13.40
C LEU A 121 -14.88 -13.89 -12.26
N LEU A 122 -15.58 -13.41 -11.22
CA LEU A 122 -15.86 -14.14 -9.98
C LEU A 122 -17.31 -14.61 -9.85
N GLY A 123 -18.25 -13.93 -10.50
CA GLY A 123 -19.68 -14.02 -10.31
C GLY A 123 -20.27 -12.68 -9.83
N LYS A 124 -21.54 -12.43 -10.15
CA LYS A 124 -22.18 -11.13 -9.94
C LYS A 124 -22.14 -10.65 -8.47
N ALA A 125 -22.37 -11.55 -7.52
CA ALA A 125 -22.33 -11.22 -6.09
C ALA A 125 -20.88 -11.26 -5.56
N GLU A 126 -20.12 -12.27 -5.89
CA GLU A 126 -18.79 -12.52 -5.38
C GLU A 126 -17.75 -11.47 -5.85
N GLY A 127 -17.91 -10.98 -7.08
CA GLY A 127 -17.05 -9.96 -7.68
C GLY A 127 -17.50 -8.52 -7.45
N ALA A 128 -18.54 -8.29 -6.66
CA ALA A 128 -19.06 -6.96 -6.42
C ALA A 128 -18.09 -6.11 -5.58
N GLU A 129 -17.90 -4.87 -6.00
CA GLU A 129 -17.22 -3.82 -5.23
C GLU A 129 -15.78 -4.21 -4.81
N PRO A 130 -14.81 -4.27 -5.76
CA PRO A 130 -13.39 -4.51 -5.44
C PRO A 130 -12.83 -3.37 -4.58
N ARG A 131 -12.09 -3.73 -3.50
CA ARG A 131 -11.67 -2.77 -2.49
C ARG A 131 -10.16 -2.49 -2.50
N HIS A 132 -9.37 -3.41 -1.98
CA HIS A 132 -7.93 -3.24 -1.85
C HIS A 132 -7.18 -4.23 -2.73
N ILE A 133 -5.96 -3.85 -3.11
CA ILE A 133 -5.17 -4.56 -4.09
C ILE A 133 -3.70 -4.63 -3.67
N ILE A 134 -3.11 -5.83 -3.76
CA ILE A 134 -1.68 -6.06 -3.55
C ILE A 134 -1.14 -6.96 -4.66
N ALA A 135 0.18 -7.01 -4.81
CA ALA A 135 0.82 -7.90 -5.79
C ALA A 135 1.98 -8.68 -5.19
N ASN A 136 2.11 -9.93 -5.60
CA ASN A 136 3.24 -10.78 -5.25
C ASN A 136 3.38 -11.95 -6.22
N GLY A 137 4.62 -12.33 -6.56
CA GLY A 137 4.92 -13.55 -7.32
C GLY A 137 4.20 -13.66 -8.68
N GLY A 138 4.13 -12.56 -9.45
CA GLY A 138 3.46 -12.52 -10.75
C GLY A 138 1.93 -12.53 -10.69
N LYS A 139 1.36 -12.30 -9.52
CA LYS A 139 -0.08 -12.24 -9.31
C LYS A 139 -0.47 -10.92 -8.63
N VAL A 140 -1.68 -10.49 -8.93
CA VAL A 140 -2.38 -9.43 -8.22
C VAL A 140 -3.51 -10.07 -7.42
N TYR A 141 -3.59 -9.67 -6.14
CA TYR A 141 -4.63 -10.11 -5.22
C TYR A 141 -5.50 -8.92 -4.87
N PHE A 142 -6.80 -9.12 -4.83
CA PHE A 142 -7.73 -8.06 -4.45
C PHE A 142 -8.91 -8.61 -3.64
N THR A 143 -9.43 -7.78 -2.76
CA THR A 143 -10.64 -8.05 -1.98
C THR A 143 -11.87 -7.54 -2.72
N THR A 144 -13.03 -8.15 -2.47
CA THR A 144 -14.34 -7.68 -2.95
C THR A 144 -15.36 -7.69 -1.82
N TYR A 145 -16.24 -6.72 -1.77
CA TYR A 145 -17.33 -6.71 -0.77
C TYR A 145 -18.29 -7.90 -0.90
N GLY A 146 -18.20 -8.64 -2.00
CA GLY A 146 -18.83 -9.95 -2.13
C GLY A 146 -18.29 -11.03 -1.18
N GLY A 147 -17.29 -10.71 -0.34
CA GLY A 147 -16.74 -11.63 0.65
C GLY A 147 -15.61 -12.52 0.13
N TYR A 148 -14.87 -12.05 -0.85
CA TYR A 148 -13.80 -12.85 -1.50
C TYR A 148 -12.47 -12.11 -1.59
N VAL A 149 -11.42 -12.90 -1.62
CA VAL A 149 -10.11 -12.54 -2.16
C VAL A 149 -9.92 -13.27 -3.47
N ALA A 150 -9.49 -12.59 -4.51
CA ALA A 150 -9.15 -13.20 -5.79
C ALA A 150 -7.68 -12.97 -6.15
N ALA A 151 -7.08 -13.93 -6.83
CA ALA A 151 -5.75 -13.87 -7.41
C ALA A 151 -5.83 -13.93 -8.93
N VAL A 152 -5.24 -12.94 -9.61
CA VAL A 152 -5.20 -12.82 -11.08
C VAL A 152 -3.74 -12.80 -11.54
N ASP A 153 -3.44 -13.55 -12.58
CA ASP A 153 -2.12 -13.55 -13.21
C ASP A 153 -1.82 -12.21 -13.91
N THR A 154 -0.63 -11.67 -13.74
CA THR A 154 -0.27 -10.33 -14.25
C THR A 154 0.05 -10.28 -15.74
N THR A 155 0.14 -11.43 -16.42
CA THR A 155 0.42 -11.53 -17.85
C THR A 155 -0.84 -11.86 -18.64
N SER A 156 -1.55 -12.91 -18.25
CA SER A 156 -2.77 -13.38 -18.93
C SER A 156 -4.05 -12.69 -18.44
N PHE A 157 -4.00 -12.07 -17.27
CA PHE A 157 -5.15 -11.49 -16.54
C PHE A 157 -6.24 -12.53 -16.23
N ALA A 158 -5.89 -13.82 -16.24
CA ALA A 158 -6.80 -14.88 -15.91
C ALA A 158 -6.90 -15.09 -14.40
N LEU A 159 -8.11 -15.44 -13.94
CA LEU A 159 -8.33 -15.85 -12.56
C LEU A 159 -7.49 -17.11 -12.27
N GLN A 160 -6.64 -17.02 -11.25
CA GLN A 160 -5.86 -18.17 -10.78
C GLN A 160 -6.56 -18.87 -9.63
N LYS A 161 -7.13 -18.08 -8.71
CA LYS A 161 -7.78 -18.58 -7.51
C LYS A 161 -8.74 -17.54 -6.93
N LYS A 162 -9.74 -18.02 -6.20
CA LYS A 162 -10.56 -17.19 -5.29
C LYS A 162 -10.80 -17.93 -3.99
N TRP A 163 -10.86 -17.19 -2.89
CA TRP A 163 -11.12 -17.70 -1.54
C TRP A 163 -12.25 -16.90 -0.92
N GLN A 164 -13.21 -17.61 -0.34
CA GLN A 164 -14.24 -16.98 0.49
C GLN A 164 -13.63 -16.61 1.84
N VAL A 165 -13.84 -15.37 2.28
CA VAL A 165 -13.38 -14.80 3.55
C VAL A 165 -14.55 -14.26 4.36
N GLY A 166 -14.31 -13.38 5.33
CA GLY A 166 -15.38 -12.74 6.10
C GLY A 166 -16.17 -11.71 5.29
N SER A 167 -17.13 -11.08 5.95
CA SER A 167 -18.02 -10.08 5.34
C SER A 167 -17.30 -8.75 5.14
N TYR A 168 -17.49 -8.13 3.98
CA TYR A 168 -16.93 -6.82 3.64
C TYR A 168 -15.42 -6.74 3.85
N PRO A 169 -14.64 -7.58 3.16
CA PRO A 169 -13.20 -7.56 3.28
C PRO A 169 -12.64 -6.25 2.70
N GLU A 170 -11.72 -5.65 3.45
CA GLU A 170 -11.00 -4.41 3.15
C GLU A 170 -9.52 -4.73 2.88
N GLY A 171 -8.62 -4.18 3.69
CA GLY A 171 -7.19 -4.37 3.54
C GLY A 171 -6.73 -5.83 3.61
N LEU A 172 -5.67 -6.14 2.86
CA LEU A 172 -5.03 -7.45 2.86
C LEU A 172 -3.51 -7.31 2.84
N VAL A 173 -2.81 -8.29 3.43
CA VAL A 173 -1.34 -8.34 3.46
C VAL A 173 -0.84 -9.78 3.29
N ILE A 174 0.28 -9.95 2.59
CA ILE A 174 0.94 -11.25 2.45
C ILE A 174 2.11 -11.32 3.44
N ALA A 175 2.11 -12.38 4.27
CA ALA A 175 3.20 -12.66 5.20
C ALA A 175 3.36 -14.17 5.38
N HIS A 176 4.61 -14.66 5.35
CA HIS A 176 4.96 -16.08 5.59
C HIS A 176 4.08 -17.10 4.86
N GLY A 177 3.80 -16.86 3.57
CA GLY A 177 2.99 -17.76 2.76
C GLY A 177 1.48 -17.74 3.06
N ASN A 178 1.02 -16.76 3.83
CA ASN A 178 -0.39 -16.53 4.12
C ASN A 178 -0.83 -15.15 3.60
N ILE A 179 -2.13 -15.02 3.31
CA ILE A 179 -2.79 -13.73 3.14
C ILE A 179 -3.65 -13.50 4.38
N TYR A 180 -3.43 -12.39 5.06
CA TYR A 180 -4.32 -11.93 6.13
C TYR A 180 -5.23 -10.84 5.57
N VAL A 181 -6.51 -10.89 5.94
CA VAL A 181 -7.57 -10.02 5.41
C VAL A 181 -8.37 -9.42 6.57
N ALA A 182 -8.48 -8.11 6.58
CA ALA A 182 -9.36 -7.38 7.48
C ALA A 182 -10.79 -7.41 6.93
N ASN A 183 -11.74 -7.96 7.68
CA ASN A 183 -13.15 -8.03 7.30
C ASN A 183 -13.95 -7.06 8.18
N SER A 184 -14.35 -5.92 7.63
CA SER A 184 -14.94 -4.82 8.40
C SER A 184 -16.39 -5.06 8.82
N ASN A 185 -17.10 -5.95 8.15
CA ASN A 185 -18.55 -6.15 8.30
C ASN A 185 -19.39 -4.87 8.08
N TYR A 186 -18.81 -3.90 7.41
CA TYR A 186 -19.35 -2.61 7.00
C TYR A 186 -20.41 -2.03 7.94
N SER A 187 -20.00 -1.12 8.82
CA SER A 187 -20.88 -0.36 9.73
C SER A 187 -21.78 -1.16 10.67
N LYS A 188 -21.63 -2.49 10.75
CA LYS A 188 -22.42 -3.34 11.67
C LYS A 188 -21.65 -3.71 12.94
N GLY A 189 -20.32 -3.53 12.93
CA GLY A 189 -19.44 -4.03 13.97
C GLY A 189 -19.29 -5.55 13.93
N GLY A 190 -18.45 -6.09 14.83
CA GLY A 190 -18.16 -7.51 14.86
C GLY A 190 -17.32 -8.00 13.68
N GLY A 191 -16.49 -7.12 13.11
CA GLY A 191 -15.51 -7.45 12.10
C GLY A 191 -14.50 -8.48 12.62
N ASN A 192 -13.80 -9.13 11.70
CA ASN A 192 -12.89 -10.22 12.00
C ASN A 192 -11.69 -10.26 11.04
N ILE A 193 -10.78 -11.19 11.24
CA ILE A 193 -9.62 -11.38 10.37
C ILE A 193 -9.69 -12.79 9.76
N SER A 194 -9.49 -12.88 8.44
CA SER A 194 -9.28 -14.14 7.74
C SER A 194 -7.80 -14.34 7.45
N CYS A 195 -7.35 -15.60 7.58
CA CYS A 195 -6.02 -16.06 7.18
C CYS A 195 -6.18 -17.11 6.09
N ILE A 196 -5.62 -16.86 4.91
CA ILE A 196 -5.59 -17.77 3.77
C ILE A 196 -4.19 -18.37 3.67
N ASN A 197 -4.05 -19.67 3.80
CA ASN A 197 -2.78 -20.35 3.58
C ASN A 197 -2.57 -20.65 2.10
N LEU A 198 -1.55 -20.01 1.50
CA LEU A 198 -1.29 -20.13 0.04
C LEU A 198 -0.74 -21.48 -0.40
N SER A 199 -0.28 -22.33 0.53
CA SER A 199 0.26 -23.66 0.18
C SER A 199 -0.82 -24.73 0.03
N ASN A 200 -1.96 -24.58 0.73
CA ASN A 200 -3.03 -25.58 0.76
C ASN A 200 -4.44 -24.99 0.59
N ASP A 201 -4.55 -23.69 0.33
CA ASP A 201 -5.81 -22.95 0.13
C ASP A 201 -6.78 -22.94 1.33
N LYS A 202 -6.29 -23.30 2.51
CA LYS A 202 -7.13 -23.31 3.69
C LYS A 202 -7.38 -21.90 4.20
N VAL A 203 -8.65 -21.60 4.50
CA VAL A 203 -9.06 -20.31 5.06
C VAL A 203 -9.52 -20.51 6.50
N GLU A 204 -8.99 -19.72 7.40
CA GLU A 204 -9.42 -19.62 8.78
C GLU A 204 -9.86 -18.19 9.09
N THR A 205 -11.04 -18.00 9.66
CA THR A 205 -11.55 -16.68 10.06
C THR A 205 -11.77 -16.65 11.56
N LYS A 206 -11.25 -15.62 12.21
CA LYS A 206 -11.33 -15.44 13.67
C LYS A 206 -11.84 -14.05 14.03
N ASN A 207 -12.71 -14.02 15.02
CA ASN A 207 -12.96 -12.80 15.79
C ASN A 207 -11.74 -12.54 16.66
N ILE A 208 -11.30 -11.30 16.70
CA ILE A 208 -10.15 -10.88 17.51
C ILE A 208 -10.67 -9.97 18.62
N GLU A 209 -10.36 -10.29 19.86
CA GLU A 209 -10.74 -9.48 21.01
C GLU A 209 -10.23 -8.04 20.86
N GLY A 210 -11.14 -7.06 21.01
CA GLY A 210 -10.85 -5.64 20.84
C GLY A 210 -10.89 -5.13 19.41
N VAL A 211 -11.06 -5.98 18.38
CA VAL A 211 -11.25 -5.58 16.97
C VAL A 211 -12.72 -5.58 16.64
N ASN A 212 -13.24 -4.46 16.10
CA ASN A 212 -14.65 -4.28 15.81
C ASN A 212 -14.93 -3.96 14.33
N ASN A 213 -14.15 -3.08 13.72
CA ASN A 213 -14.32 -2.64 12.33
C ASN A 213 -12.94 -2.45 11.66
N PRO A 214 -12.21 -3.55 11.41
CA PRO A 214 -10.86 -3.50 10.85
C PRO A 214 -10.94 -3.09 9.38
N THR A 215 -10.22 -2.01 9.00
CA THR A 215 -10.24 -1.44 7.65
C THR A 215 -8.91 -1.62 6.91
N SER A 216 -7.80 -1.72 7.64
CA SER A 216 -6.50 -1.97 7.06
C SER A 216 -5.72 -2.99 7.89
N ILE A 217 -4.80 -3.70 7.25
CA ILE A 217 -4.01 -4.74 7.89
C ILE A 217 -2.57 -4.68 7.39
N TYR A 218 -1.61 -4.83 8.30
CA TYR A 218 -0.18 -4.73 8.04
C TYR A 218 0.55 -5.87 8.70
N TYR A 219 1.73 -6.20 8.17
CA TYR A 219 2.63 -7.14 8.82
C TYR A 219 4.03 -6.53 8.89
N ALA A 220 4.55 -6.39 10.09
CA ALA A 220 5.86 -5.78 10.33
C ALA A 220 6.50 -6.36 11.60
N SER A 221 7.82 -6.60 11.58
CA SER A 221 8.57 -7.14 12.72
C SER A 221 7.94 -8.39 13.36
N ASN A 222 7.43 -9.31 12.52
CA ASN A 222 6.74 -10.55 12.93
C ASN A 222 5.43 -10.34 13.71
N VAL A 223 4.84 -9.14 13.61
CA VAL A 223 3.57 -8.79 14.25
C VAL A 223 2.57 -8.39 13.20
N LEU A 224 1.33 -8.87 13.34
CA LEU A 224 0.19 -8.43 12.55
C LEU A 224 -0.41 -7.19 13.22
N TYR A 225 -0.76 -6.19 12.41
CA TYR A 225 -1.40 -4.97 12.88
C TYR A 225 -2.69 -4.75 12.10
N VAL A 226 -3.70 -4.22 12.76
CA VAL A 226 -4.94 -3.76 12.10
C VAL A 226 -5.25 -2.33 12.50
N LEU A 227 -5.75 -1.58 11.54
CA LEU A 227 -6.41 -0.31 11.78
C LEU A 227 -7.88 -0.59 12.01
N ASP A 228 -8.35 -0.30 13.23
CA ASP A 228 -9.71 -0.54 13.68
C ASP A 228 -10.41 0.79 13.87
N ASN A 229 -11.50 1.00 13.15
CA ASN A 229 -12.21 2.26 13.13
C ASN A 229 -13.58 2.12 13.82
N PRO A 230 -14.17 3.19 14.38
CA PRO A 230 -15.49 3.15 14.95
C PRO A 230 -16.55 2.78 13.92
N VAL A 231 -17.62 2.19 14.41
CA VAL A 231 -18.89 2.07 13.70
C VAL A 231 -19.80 3.21 14.15
N TYR A 232 -20.42 3.88 13.21
CA TYR A 232 -21.32 4.99 13.50
C TYR A 232 -22.77 4.52 13.42
N GLY A 233 -23.56 4.89 14.43
CA GLY A 233 -25.00 4.66 14.48
C GLY A 233 -25.75 5.47 13.42
N PRO A 234 -27.08 5.28 13.33
CA PRO A 234 -27.91 6.01 12.37
C PRO A 234 -28.01 7.51 12.71
N ALA A 235 -28.41 8.30 11.71
CA ALA A 235 -28.75 9.70 11.91
C ALA A 235 -29.92 9.84 12.93
N PRO A 236 -30.04 10.96 13.65
CA PRO A 236 -29.17 12.16 13.57
C PRO A 236 -27.91 12.11 14.42
N ASP A 237 -27.83 11.19 15.38
CA ASP A 237 -26.81 11.25 16.44
C ASP A 237 -25.44 10.72 15.99
N TYR A 238 -25.42 9.82 15.00
CA TYR A 238 -24.19 9.17 14.50
C TYR A 238 -23.26 8.71 15.64
N ALA A 239 -23.83 8.19 16.73
CA ALA A 239 -23.07 7.75 17.90
C ALA A 239 -22.00 6.73 17.49
N ALA A 240 -20.76 7.03 17.81
CA ALA A 240 -19.64 6.13 17.52
C ALA A 240 -19.59 4.99 18.52
N THR A 241 -19.44 3.76 18.02
CA THR A 241 -19.13 2.57 18.84
C THR A 241 -17.76 2.04 18.42
N GLY A 242 -16.87 1.89 19.39
CA GLY A 242 -15.46 1.57 19.15
C GLY A 242 -14.58 2.82 19.18
N GLU A 243 -13.36 2.68 18.73
CA GLU A 243 -12.35 3.75 18.75
C GLU A 243 -11.50 3.71 17.47
N ASN A 244 -10.89 4.83 17.13
CA ASN A 244 -9.85 4.89 16.11
C ASN A 244 -8.55 4.35 16.71
N ALA A 245 -8.10 3.17 16.27
CA ALA A 245 -6.94 2.51 16.86
C ALA A 245 -6.10 1.73 15.85
N LEU A 246 -4.79 1.89 15.94
CA LEU A 246 -3.87 0.88 15.42
C LEU A 246 -3.67 -0.17 16.53
N ARG A 247 -3.90 -1.45 16.20
CA ARG A 247 -3.78 -2.56 17.14
C ARG A 247 -2.77 -3.59 16.68
N ALA A 248 -1.89 -4.02 17.57
CA ALA A 248 -1.09 -5.23 17.39
C ALA A 248 -1.98 -6.46 17.66
N VAL A 249 -1.90 -7.47 16.80
CA VAL A 249 -2.79 -8.64 16.81
C VAL A 249 -2.02 -9.93 16.94
N SER A 250 -2.42 -10.78 17.88
CA SER A 250 -2.08 -12.20 17.92
C SER A 250 -3.22 -12.99 17.29
N PHE A 251 -3.08 -13.34 16.01
CA PHE A 251 -4.10 -14.12 15.29
C PHE A 251 -4.32 -15.49 15.93
N THR A 252 -3.23 -16.14 16.39
CA THR A 252 -3.30 -17.46 17.05
C THR A 252 -4.12 -17.43 18.33
N GLU A 253 -3.89 -16.42 19.17
CA GLU A 253 -4.59 -16.27 20.45
C GLU A 253 -5.97 -15.61 20.32
N GLY A 254 -6.27 -14.96 19.18
CA GLY A 254 -7.51 -14.21 18.98
C GLY A 254 -7.57 -12.92 19.81
N LYS A 255 -6.42 -12.28 20.08
CA LYS A 255 -6.30 -11.09 20.93
C LYS A 255 -5.66 -9.92 20.20
N SER A 256 -5.96 -8.72 20.66
CA SER A 256 -5.28 -7.52 20.21
C SER A 256 -4.93 -6.58 21.36
N GLN A 257 -3.94 -5.73 21.09
CA GLN A 257 -3.54 -4.64 21.98
C GLN A 257 -3.49 -3.34 21.17
N LYS A 258 -4.14 -2.29 21.66
CA LYS A 258 -4.00 -0.95 21.08
C LYS A 258 -2.58 -0.44 21.29
N VAL A 259 -1.98 0.08 20.22
CA VAL A 259 -0.60 0.61 20.22
C VAL A 259 -0.53 2.08 19.82
N ALA A 260 -1.56 2.60 19.15
CA ALA A 260 -1.70 4.03 18.82
C ALA A 260 -3.16 4.41 18.61
N ASP A 261 -3.49 5.70 18.80
CA ASP A 261 -4.74 6.30 18.35
C ASP A 261 -4.61 6.72 16.89
N GLY A 262 -5.59 6.39 16.05
CA GLY A 262 -5.62 6.86 14.67
C GLY A 262 -6.63 6.15 13.79
N ASN A 263 -7.09 6.88 12.77
CA ASN A 263 -8.04 6.40 11.75
C ASN A 263 -7.40 6.20 10.38
N CYS A 264 -6.14 6.59 10.21
CA CYS A 264 -5.33 6.25 9.04
C CYS A 264 -3.93 5.85 9.50
N ALA A 265 -3.30 4.89 8.83
CA ALA A 265 -1.93 4.49 9.12
C ALA A 265 -1.21 4.06 7.84
N VAL A 266 0.10 4.15 7.86
CA VAL A 266 0.99 3.55 6.86
C VAL A 266 2.16 2.90 7.57
N CYS A 267 2.52 1.69 7.14
CA CYS A 267 3.73 1.01 7.56
C CYS A 267 4.81 1.22 6.49
N VAL A 268 5.97 1.69 6.91
CA VAL A 268 7.10 1.89 6.01
C VAL A 268 8.35 1.24 6.58
N THR A 269 9.10 0.57 5.71
CA THR A 269 10.45 0.10 6.01
C THR A 269 11.40 1.03 5.27
N PRO A 270 12.09 1.95 5.95
CA PRO A 270 12.98 2.88 5.25
C PRO A 270 14.07 2.10 4.51
N GLY A 271 14.45 2.57 3.34
CA GLY A 271 15.61 2.02 2.62
C GLY A 271 16.86 2.10 3.51
N ALA A 272 17.65 1.04 3.53
CA ALA A 272 18.97 1.07 4.18
C ALA A 272 19.85 2.10 3.48
N THR A 273 20.45 3.00 4.24
CA THR A 273 21.42 3.97 3.71
C THR A 273 22.82 3.36 3.65
N THR A 274 23.07 2.32 4.45
CA THR A 274 24.30 1.54 4.42
C THR A 274 24.02 0.03 4.55
N ARG A 275 24.97 -0.83 4.18
CA ARG A 275 24.89 -2.30 4.37
C ARG A 275 24.75 -2.74 5.83
N MET A 276 25.05 -1.88 6.80
CA MET A 276 25.02 -2.17 8.24
C MET A 276 23.78 -1.64 8.95
N ASP A 277 22.91 -0.90 8.26
CA ASP A 277 21.72 -0.34 8.87
C ASP A 277 20.72 -1.46 9.22
N VAL A 278 20.44 -1.64 10.48
CA VAL A 278 19.29 -2.43 10.93
C VAL A 278 18.05 -1.61 10.71
N VAL A 279 17.47 -1.76 9.53
CA VAL A 279 16.26 -1.04 9.17
C VAL A 279 15.07 -1.70 9.84
N ARG A 280 14.44 -1.00 10.77
CA ARG A 280 13.20 -1.45 11.41
C ARG A 280 12.00 -0.77 10.75
N PRO A 281 10.95 -1.53 10.40
CA PRO A 281 9.71 -0.91 9.97
C PRO A 281 9.11 -0.06 11.08
N TYR A 282 8.43 1.02 10.69
CA TYR A 282 7.66 1.84 11.61
C TYR A 282 6.36 2.31 10.95
N PHE A 283 5.45 2.76 11.78
CA PHE A 283 4.17 3.31 11.35
C PHE A 283 4.17 4.82 11.53
N TYR A 284 3.61 5.51 10.55
CA TYR A 284 3.01 6.83 10.75
C TYR A 284 1.50 6.62 10.92
N VAL A 285 0.94 7.19 11.98
CA VAL A 285 -0.46 7.05 12.34
C VAL A 285 -1.08 8.43 12.43
N LEU A 286 -2.04 8.71 11.56
CA LEU A 286 -2.84 9.92 11.58
C LEU A 286 -4.11 9.67 12.38
N ASN A 287 -4.35 10.47 13.39
CA ASN A 287 -5.61 10.55 14.11
C ASN A 287 -6.30 11.85 13.71
N ALA A 288 -7.32 11.76 12.88
CA ALA A 288 -8.11 12.88 12.38
C ALA A 288 -9.60 12.63 12.69
N PRO A 289 -10.02 12.71 13.98
CA PRO A 289 -11.40 12.46 14.36
C PRO A 289 -12.29 13.60 13.85
N PHE A 290 -13.52 13.25 13.47
CA PHE A 290 -14.50 14.25 13.00
C PHE A 290 -14.75 15.32 14.07
N GLY A 291 -14.56 16.58 13.71
CA GLY A 291 -14.68 17.73 14.62
C GLY A 291 -13.60 17.84 15.69
N GLY A 292 -12.59 16.98 15.67
CA GLY A 292 -11.46 17.01 16.61
C GLY A 292 -10.19 17.63 16.00
N THR A 293 -9.14 17.73 16.81
CA THR A 293 -7.83 18.22 16.37
C THR A 293 -7.02 17.07 15.78
N PRO A 294 -6.58 17.15 14.53
CA PRO A 294 -5.72 16.13 13.93
C PRO A 294 -4.35 16.05 14.62
N SER A 295 -3.80 14.84 14.68
CA SER A 295 -2.46 14.59 15.19
C SER A 295 -1.79 13.46 14.43
N VAL A 296 -0.46 13.44 14.40
CA VAL A 296 0.34 12.35 13.84
C VAL A 296 1.22 11.76 14.93
N SER A 297 1.33 10.45 14.92
CA SER A 297 2.27 9.72 15.78
C SER A 297 3.13 8.76 14.98
N VAL A 298 4.28 8.41 15.55
CA VAL A 298 5.23 7.43 15.00
C VAL A 298 5.37 6.27 15.97
N LEU A 299 5.29 5.06 15.45
CA LEU A 299 5.42 3.82 16.22
C LEU A 299 6.44 2.91 15.52
N ALA A 300 7.53 2.54 16.20
CA ALA A 300 8.39 1.47 15.72
C ALA A 300 7.64 0.13 15.78
N ALA A 301 7.68 -0.65 14.70
CA ALA A 301 7.04 -1.97 14.69
C ALA A 301 7.62 -2.88 15.78
N GLY A 302 6.75 -3.54 16.55
CA GLY A 302 7.09 -4.29 17.76
C GLY A 302 7.06 -3.46 19.04
N SER A 303 6.92 -2.12 18.97
CA SER A 303 6.70 -1.27 20.13
C SER A 303 5.22 -1.25 20.53
N THR A 304 4.97 -0.97 21.80
CA THR A 304 3.63 -0.80 22.36
C THR A 304 3.26 0.66 22.61
N GLN A 305 4.16 1.58 22.34
CA GLN A 305 3.97 3.01 22.60
C GLN A 305 4.35 3.84 21.37
N ALA A 306 3.39 4.59 20.85
CA ALA A 306 3.60 5.58 19.83
C ALA A 306 4.13 6.90 20.45
N GLN A 307 4.91 7.63 19.66
CA GLN A 307 5.41 8.96 20.01
C GLN A 307 4.74 9.99 19.11
N THR A 308 4.39 11.15 19.67
CA THR A 308 3.85 12.26 18.88
C THR A 308 4.89 12.74 17.87
N MET A 309 4.45 12.93 16.64
CA MET A 309 5.22 13.59 15.58
C MET A 309 4.60 14.94 15.28
N THR A 310 5.42 15.99 15.31
CA THR A 310 4.98 17.33 14.91
C THR A 310 5.24 17.55 13.44
N LEU A 311 4.20 17.81 12.66
CA LEU A 311 4.33 18.33 11.31
C LEU A 311 4.45 19.86 11.37
N SER A 312 5.32 20.44 10.55
CA SER A 312 5.53 21.91 10.52
C SER A 312 4.25 22.69 10.17
N GLU A 313 3.34 22.03 9.46
CA GLU A 313 2.00 22.53 9.13
C GLU A 313 1.05 21.32 9.02
N MET A 314 -0.04 21.32 9.78
CA MET A 314 -1.06 20.27 9.67
C MET A 314 -2.08 20.66 8.61
N PRO A 315 -2.40 19.80 7.62
CA PRO A 315 -3.45 20.08 6.65
C PRO A 315 -4.81 20.31 7.31
N VAL A 316 -5.65 21.14 6.68
CA VAL A 316 -6.89 21.62 7.31
C VAL A 316 -7.97 20.56 7.53
N SER A 317 -8.00 19.52 6.71
CA SER A 317 -8.97 18.42 6.81
C SER A 317 -8.32 17.10 6.33
N PRO A 318 -7.33 16.60 7.09
CA PRO A 318 -6.56 15.44 6.67
C PRO A 318 -7.43 14.18 6.65
N CYS A 319 -7.25 13.36 5.61
CA CYS A 319 -8.06 12.16 5.38
C CYS A 319 -7.27 10.90 5.03
N GLY A 320 -5.94 11.00 4.92
CA GLY A 320 -5.07 9.86 4.65
C GLY A 320 -3.61 10.20 4.90
N ILE A 321 -2.81 9.21 5.28
CA ILE A 321 -1.36 9.32 5.48
C ILE A 321 -0.66 8.19 4.72
N PHE A 322 0.38 8.55 3.98
CA PHE A 322 1.18 7.64 3.17
C PHE A 322 2.67 7.97 3.36
N ALA A 323 3.53 7.02 3.05
CA ALA A 323 4.97 7.25 3.09
C ALA A 323 5.65 6.54 1.93
N ASP A 324 6.56 7.25 1.30
CA ASP A 324 7.39 6.69 0.23
C ASP A 324 8.38 5.68 0.83
N PRO A 325 8.35 4.41 0.40
CA PRO A 325 9.17 3.36 1.00
C PRO A 325 10.67 3.51 0.71
N LEU A 326 11.07 4.35 -0.25
CA LEU A 326 12.45 4.49 -0.65
C LEU A 326 13.12 5.75 -0.06
N ASN A 327 12.45 6.90 -0.11
CA ASN A 327 13.00 8.14 0.45
C ASN A 327 12.49 8.45 1.87
N GLY A 328 11.39 7.81 2.30
CA GLY A 328 10.79 7.97 3.63
C GLY A 328 10.03 9.28 3.82
N HIS A 329 9.75 10.02 2.75
CA HIS A 329 8.90 11.20 2.82
C HIS A 329 7.47 10.80 3.16
N ILE A 330 6.80 11.66 3.91
CA ILE A 330 5.44 11.46 4.39
C ILE A 330 4.51 12.33 3.56
N PHE A 331 3.36 11.76 3.23
CA PHE A 331 2.33 12.44 2.43
C PHE A 331 1.01 12.39 3.18
N VAL A 332 0.39 13.55 3.40
CA VAL A 332 -0.91 13.67 4.06
C VAL A 332 -1.91 14.22 3.06
N LEU A 333 -2.90 13.41 2.72
CA LEU A 333 -4.04 13.80 1.88
C LEU A 333 -5.01 14.66 2.69
N SER A 334 -5.58 15.68 2.08
CA SER A 334 -6.55 16.55 2.72
C SER A 334 -7.62 17.05 1.76
N TYR A 335 -8.82 17.21 2.26
CA TYR A 335 -9.83 18.03 1.62
C TYR A 335 -9.50 19.50 1.82
N ARG A 336 -9.94 20.35 0.89
CA ARG A 336 -10.05 21.80 1.15
C ARG A 336 -11.34 22.08 1.92
N LEU A 337 -11.41 23.21 2.58
CA LEU A 337 -12.64 23.65 3.24
C LEU A 337 -13.52 24.41 2.24
N GLY A 338 -14.80 24.10 2.25
CA GLY A 338 -15.82 24.89 1.56
C GLY A 338 -16.22 26.16 2.33
N ASP A 339 -17.16 26.92 1.78
CA ASP A 339 -17.57 28.24 2.28
C ASP A 339 -18.04 28.25 3.75
N LYS A 340 -18.48 27.11 4.27
CA LYS A 340 -18.96 26.97 5.68
C LYS A 340 -17.91 26.41 6.63
N GLY A 341 -16.66 26.28 6.19
CA GLY A 341 -15.58 25.71 6.98
C GLY A 341 -15.64 24.18 7.15
N ASN A 342 -16.56 23.49 6.48
CA ASN A 342 -16.61 22.04 6.41
C ASN A 342 -15.78 21.52 5.24
N PRO A 343 -15.34 20.23 5.25
CA PRO A 343 -14.65 19.63 4.12
C PRO A 343 -15.46 19.76 2.81
N ASP A 344 -14.81 20.23 1.74
CA ASP A 344 -15.43 20.26 0.41
C ASP A 344 -15.25 18.90 -0.27
N TYR A 345 -16.30 18.09 -0.23
CA TYR A 345 -16.33 16.77 -0.87
C TYR A 345 -16.54 16.81 -2.39
N ASN A 346 -16.74 17.99 -2.98
CA ASN A 346 -16.96 18.17 -4.42
C ASN A 346 -15.83 18.92 -5.13
N GLY A 347 -14.99 19.59 -4.36
CA GLY A 347 -13.80 20.27 -4.85
C GLY A 347 -12.57 19.39 -4.89
N ASN A 348 -11.55 19.85 -5.58
CA ASN A 348 -10.24 19.23 -5.59
C ASN A 348 -9.63 19.21 -4.18
N GLY A 349 -9.03 18.08 -3.84
CA GLY A 349 -8.21 17.94 -2.64
C GLY A 349 -6.77 18.36 -2.90
N TYR A 350 -5.93 18.10 -1.92
CA TYR A 350 -4.48 18.29 -2.03
C TYR A 350 -3.73 17.26 -1.18
N VAL A 351 -2.45 17.12 -1.44
CA VAL A 351 -1.53 16.33 -0.63
C VAL A 351 -0.34 17.19 -0.24
N VAL A 352 0.04 17.12 1.03
CA VAL A 352 1.24 17.78 1.55
C VAL A 352 2.32 16.75 1.74
N GLU A 353 3.49 17.02 1.17
CA GLU A 353 4.71 16.24 1.33
C GLU A 353 5.55 16.81 2.46
N TYR A 354 6.02 15.92 3.33
CA TYR A 354 6.97 16.22 4.41
C TYR A 354 8.19 15.34 4.30
N ASP A 355 9.32 15.84 4.76
CA ASP A 355 10.48 15.00 5.01
C ASP A 355 10.28 14.11 6.27
N ARG A 356 11.27 13.27 6.57
CA ARG A 356 11.24 12.37 7.73
C ARG A 356 11.16 13.10 9.09
N ALA A 357 11.56 14.37 9.12
CA ALA A 357 11.48 15.22 10.30
C ALA A 357 10.15 15.96 10.45
N GLY A 358 9.22 15.79 9.49
CA GLY A 358 7.92 16.45 9.49
C GLY A 358 7.95 17.87 8.93
N GLN A 359 9.03 18.27 8.24
CA GLN A 359 9.11 19.57 7.60
C GLN A 359 8.46 19.54 6.22
N LYS A 360 7.50 20.43 5.97
CA LYS A 360 6.80 20.56 4.69
C LYS A 360 7.81 20.82 3.56
N GLN A 361 7.72 20.03 2.51
CA GLN A 361 8.52 20.14 1.32
C GLN A 361 7.70 20.72 0.16
N HIS A 362 6.59 20.12 -0.14
CA HIS A 362 5.71 20.49 -1.25
C HIS A 362 4.24 20.34 -0.89
N GLU A 363 3.39 20.99 -1.66
CA GLU A 363 1.95 20.79 -1.70
C GLU A 363 1.52 20.59 -3.15
N TYR A 364 0.74 19.53 -3.39
CA TYR A 364 0.27 19.18 -4.72
C TYR A 364 -1.26 19.13 -4.73
N GLU A 365 -1.86 19.77 -5.72
CA GLU A 365 -3.30 19.66 -5.94
C GLU A 365 -3.65 18.27 -6.49
N THR A 366 -4.71 17.68 -5.99
CA THR A 366 -5.23 16.37 -6.40
C THR A 366 -6.65 16.50 -6.95
N GLY A 367 -7.24 15.40 -7.39
CA GLY A 367 -8.66 15.41 -7.79
C GLY A 367 -9.61 15.34 -6.61
N VAL A 368 -10.90 15.17 -6.91
CA VAL A 368 -11.97 15.10 -5.91
C VAL A 368 -11.94 13.76 -5.18
N GLY A 369 -11.99 13.79 -3.85
CA GLY A 369 -12.07 12.60 -3.02
C GLY A 369 -10.78 11.75 -3.04
N SER A 370 -9.62 12.37 -2.82
CA SER A 370 -8.34 11.64 -2.70
C SER A 370 -8.40 10.62 -1.57
N CYS A 371 -8.13 9.34 -1.86
CA CYS A 371 -8.36 8.25 -0.91
C CYS A 371 -7.21 7.26 -0.78
N ALA A 372 -6.36 7.12 -1.79
CA ALA A 372 -5.19 6.25 -1.75
C ALA A 372 -4.01 6.87 -2.50
N MET A 373 -2.81 6.44 -2.12
CA MET A 373 -1.56 6.88 -2.75
C MET A 373 -0.59 5.71 -2.84
N PHE A 374 0.12 5.61 -3.96
CA PHE A 374 1.15 4.62 -4.20
C PHE A 374 2.29 5.22 -5.00
N PHE A 375 3.47 4.60 -4.93
CA PHE A 375 4.72 5.21 -5.35
C PHE A 375 5.30 4.55 -6.59
N ASP A 376 5.98 5.34 -7.40
CA ASP A 376 6.73 4.90 -8.57
C ASP A 376 8.22 4.91 -8.31
N SER A 377 8.95 3.99 -8.95
CA SER A 377 10.38 3.86 -8.79
C SER A 377 11.07 3.50 -10.10
N ALA A 378 12.35 3.80 -10.16
CA ALA A 378 13.26 3.41 -11.23
C ALA A 378 14.58 2.90 -10.66
N TYR A 379 15.40 2.33 -11.53
CA TYR A 379 16.75 1.88 -11.22
C TYR A 379 17.78 2.84 -11.82
N LYS A 380 18.84 3.09 -11.09
CA LYS A 380 20.03 3.77 -11.60
C LYS A 380 21.29 3.00 -11.21
N THR A 381 22.33 3.09 -12.02
CA THR A 381 23.66 2.61 -11.62
C THR A 381 24.24 3.55 -10.58
N ALA A 382 24.66 3.01 -9.46
CA ALA A 382 25.40 3.72 -8.43
C ALA A 382 26.78 3.07 -8.25
N TYR A 383 27.72 3.81 -7.70
CA TYR A 383 29.08 3.37 -7.45
C TYR A 383 29.28 3.23 -5.94
N THR A 384 30.05 2.24 -5.51
CA THR A 384 30.53 2.16 -4.13
C THR A 384 31.53 3.31 -3.89
N GLU A 385 31.29 4.09 -2.84
CA GLU A 385 32.23 5.11 -2.34
C GLU A 385 33.42 4.44 -1.66
#